data_ec3b8fbbfdeda0613d85e6667ac4f659
#
_entry.id   ec3b8fbbfdeda0613d85e6667ac4f659
#
_cell.length_a   1.000
_cell.length_b   1.000
_cell.length_c   1.000
_cell.angle_alpha   90.00
_cell.angle_beta   90.00
_cell.angle_gamma   90.00
#
_symmetry.space_group_name_H-M   'P 1'
#
loop_
_entity.id
_entity.type
_entity.pdbx_description
1 polymer ?
#
loop_
_entity_poly.entity_id
_entity_poly.type
_entity_poly.pdbx_seq_one_letter_code
_entity_poly.pdbx_strand_id
1 'polypeptide(L)'
;MPVTPRCILATYHRSWPFLRQTEDGQGRMSSCLFTLDPCQQADWLAVFDEPPINLLTSIPKERRILFITEPPEVKVYSPFFLRQFGTVISPYAIRGVSSSHLLLENACLNWHYAVDTSTQDRISSFKTLQEFREMPVPAKPRLLSVICSTKTFTTAQKKRIAFVEKLKERLGTQIDIFGRGRCPIDDKAEAIAPYKYHLVLENNYIDNFWTEKLSDAWLGYAFPLYLGAPNASNHFPHDGMLMLRPDDDEYNLEAIICLLDEDPWTSRLPTLRQCRDMVLRDNNLFTRLERLIQESDEAIRRCPPLPKPERIRGNGRLTTALLRRASRYGLYNPFA
;
A
#
# COMPACT_ATOMS: atom_id res chain seq x y z
N MET A 1 32.17 16.71 0.93
CA MET A 1 30.73 16.66 1.23
C MET A 1 30.34 15.18 1.28
N PRO A 2 29.50 14.74 2.20
CA PRO A 2 29.00 13.37 2.14
C PRO A 2 28.27 13.16 0.81
N VAL A 3 28.56 12.05 0.13
CA VAL A 3 27.91 11.69 -1.14
C VAL A 3 26.46 11.31 -0.83
N THR A 4 25.51 11.96 -1.49
CA THR A 4 24.08 11.63 -1.37
C THR A 4 23.84 10.20 -1.86
N PRO A 5 23.38 9.28 -1.01
CA PRO A 5 23.17 7.90 -1.41
C PRO A 5 22.09 7.78 -2.49
N ARG A 6 22.32 6.86 -3.41
CA ARG A 6 21.40 6.53 -4.50
C ARG A 6 20.78 5.15 -4.29
N CYS A 7 19.47 5.04 -4.46
CA CYS A 7 18.72 3.78 -4.32
C CYS A 7 17.95 3.47 -5.61
N ILE A 8 18.09 2.24 -6.10
CA ILE A 8 17.22 1.71 -7.16
C ILE A 8 15.97 1.15 -6.49
N LEU A 9 14.79 1.57 -6.92
CA LEU A 9 13.53 0.90 -6.61
C LEU A 9 13.19 -0.03 -7.77
N ALA A 10 13.33 -1.33 -7.55
CA ALA A 10 13.05 -2.37 -8.53
C ALA A 10 11.68 -3.02 -8.27
N THR A 11 10.87 -3.09 -9.31
CA THR A 11 9.55 -3.73 -9.28
C THR A 11 9.18 -4.24 -10.66
N TYR A 12 8.28 -5.22 -10.73
CA TYR A 12 7.70 -5.65 -12.00
C TYR A 12 6.59 -4.71 -12.50
N HIS A 13 6.06 -3.82 -11.66
CA HIS A 13 5.06 -2.80 -12.00
C HIS A 13 5.70 -1.56 -12.65
N ARG A 14 6.38 -1.74 -13.78
CA ARG A 14 7.22 -0.69 -14.40
C ARG A 14 6.45 0.54 -14.91
N SER A 15 5.19 0.38 -15.29
CA SER A 15 4.35 1.48 -15.78
C SER A 15 3.79 2.36 -14.67
N TRP A 16 3.89 1.93 -13.41
CA TRP A 16 3.37 2.70 -12.28
C TRP A 16 4.27 3.90 -11.97
N PRO A 17 3.72 5.12 -11.76
CA PRO A 17 4.50 6.33 -11.53
C PRO A 17 4.98 6.44 -10.08
N PHE A 18 5.81 5.52 -9.60
CA PHE A 18 6.28 5.49 -8.20
C PHE A 18 6.94 6.81 -7.80
N LEU A 19 7.81 7.38 -8.65
CA LEU A 19 8.58 8.58 -8.33
C LEU A 19 7.72 9.82 -8.09
N ARG A 20 6.42 9.81 -8.45
CA ARG A 20 5.49 10.90 -8.11
C ARG A 20 5.38 11.17 -6.60
N GLN A 21 5.77 10.20 -5.79
CA GLN A 21 5.76 10.29 -4.33
C GLN A 21 7.06 10.89 -3.75
N THR A 22 8.03 11.26 -4.59
CA THR A 22 9.25 11.99 -4.20
C THR A 22 9.02 13.50 -4.23
N GLU A 23 9.90 14.28 -3.58
CA GLU A 23 9.75 15.73 -3.43
C GLU A 23 9.67 16.48 -4.75
N ASP A 24 10.51 16.09 -5.71
CA ASP A 24 10.52 16.68 -7.06
C ASP A 24 9.67 15.91 -8.08
N GLY A 25 9.05 14.78 -7.67
CA GLY A 25 8.32 13.89 -8.56
C GLY A 25 9.20 13.10 -9.55
N GLN A 26 10.53 13.19 -9.43
CA GLN A 26 11.52 12.61 -10.34
C GLN A 26 12.56 11.72 -9.66
N GLY A 27 12.49 11.59 -8.33
CA GLY A 27 13.35 10.69 -7.55
C GLY A 27 14.19 11.36 -6.48
N ARG A 28 14.09 12.67 -6.28
CA ARG A 28 14.83 13.38 -5.24
C ARG A 28 14.01 13.41 -3.93
N MET A 29 14.67 13.01 -2.86
CA MET A 29 14.30 13.29 -1.48
C MET A 29 15.38 14.16 -0.83
N SER A 30 15.15 14.61 0.40
CA SER A 30 16.08 15.54 1.08
C SER A 30 17.50 15.00 1.19
N SER A 31 17.70 13.70 1.41
CA SER A 31 19.02 13.09 1.61
C SER A 31 19.32 11.88 0.74
N CYS A 32 18.40 11.47 -0.15
CA CYS A 32 18.53 10.32 -1.02
C CYS A 32 18.09 10.65 -2.45
N LEU A 33 18.67 9.93 -3.42
CA LEU A 33 18.23 9.93 -4.81
C LEU A 33 17.68 8.55 -5.16
N PHE A 34 16.50 8.50 -5.78
CA PHE A 34 15.83 7.28 -6.19
C PHE A 34 15.71 7.17 -7.70
N THR A 35 15.80 5.97 -8.22
CA THR A 35 15.61 5.68 -9.64
C THR A 35 14.87 4.37 -9.83
N LEU A 36 14.11 4.27 -10.91
CA LEU A 36 13.49 3.01 -11.36
C LEU A 36 14.33 2.29 -12.43
N ASP A 37 15.40 2.93 -12.91
CA ASP A 37 16.30 2.37 -13.91
C ASP A 37 17.32 1.43 -13.25
N PRO A 38 17.21 0.09 -13.47
CA PRO A 38 18.11 -0.88 -12.87
C PRO A 38 19.54 -0.84 -13.43
N CYS A 39 19.78 -0.10 -14.52
CA CYS A 39 21.10 0.02 -15.14
C CYS A 39 21.95 1.15 -14.51
N GLN A 40 21.34 2.00 -13.70
CA GLN A 40 22.09 3.07 -13.02
C GLN A 40 22.95 2.52 -11.87
N GLN A 41 24.08 3.16 -11.65
CA GLN A 41 24.88 2.89 -10.44
C GLN A 41 24.15 3.41 -9.22
N ALA A 42 24.06 2.56 -8.19
CA ALA A 42 23.43 2.91 -6.93
C ALA A 42 24.10 2.21 -5.74
N ASP A 43 23.89 2.77 -4.57
CA ASP A 43 24.41 2.28 -3.30
C ASP A 43 23.47 1.24 -2.66
N TRP A 44 22.17 1.39 -2.93
CA TRP A 44 21.09 0.61 -2.35
C TRP A 44 20.14 0.05 -3.41
N LEU A 45 19.55 -1.11 -3.08
CA LEU A 45 18.49 -1.74 -3.87
C LEU A 45 17.27 -1.97 -3.00
N ALA A 46 16.17 -1.35 -3.33
CA ALA A 46 14.86 -1.66 -2.78
C ALA A 46 14.06 -2.48 -3.80
N VAL A 47 13.44 -3.57 -3.37
CA VAL A 47 12.53 -4.36 -4.20
C VAL A 47 11.12 -4.24 -3.63
N PHE A 48 10.21 -3.76 -4.46
CA PHE A 48 8.79 -3.63 -4.12
C PHE A 48 8.04 -4.83 -4.70
N ASP A 49 7.61 -5.74 -3.84
CA ASP A 49 7.02 -7.03 -4.13
C ASP A 49 8.00 -8.02 -4.80
N GLU A 50 8.20 -7.88 -6.08
CA GLU A 50 9.14 -8.70 -6.87
C GLU A 50 10.00 -7.85 -7.80
N PRO A 51 11.24 -8.28 -8.05
CA PRO A 51 12.09 -7.62 -9.01
C PRO A 51 11.61 -7.90 -10.45
N PRO A 52 12.00 -7.06 -11.41
CA PRO A 52 11.86 -7.39 -12.82
C PRO A 52 12.67 -8.65 -13.18
N ILE A 53 12.25 -9.36 -14.22
CA ILE A 53 13.00 -10.53 -14.73
C ILE A 53 14.42 -10.09 -15.10
N ASN A 54 15.42 -10.90 -14.69
CA ASN A 54 16.83 -10.70 -14.99
C ASN A 54 17.49 -9.46 -14.32
N LEU A 55 16.99 -9.02 -13.17
CA LEU A 55 17.69 -7.99 -12.40
C LEU A 55 19.08 -8.50 -11.97
N LEU A 56 20.13 -7.83 -12.44
CA LEU A 56 21.51 -8.03 -12.01
C LEU A 56 21.93 -6.88 -11.10
N THR A 57 22.67 -7.16 -10.04
CA THR A 57 23.16 -6.14 -9.12
C THR A 57 24.52 -6.46 -8.53
N SER A 58 25.34 -5.46 -8.36
CA SER A 58 26.58 -5.51 -7.56
C SER A 58 26.39 -4.97 -6.14
N ILE A 59 25.16 -4.58 -5.78
CA ILE A 59 24.82 -4.08 -4.45
C ILE A 59 24.85 -5.28 -3.48
N PRO A 60 25.61 -5.21 -2.37
CA PRO A 60 25.71 -6.31 -1.42
C PRO A 60 24.37 -6.55 -0.72
N LYS A 61 24.15 -7.78 -0.25
CA LYS A 61 22.90 -8.22 0.37
C LYS A 61 22.44 -7.27 1.49
N GLU A 62 23.37 -6.81 2.30
CA GLU A 62 23.15 -5.96 3.47
C GLU A 62 22.50 -4.62 3.12
N ARG A 63 22.66 -4.17 1.86
CA ARG A 63 22.05 -2.97 1.31
C ARG A 63 20.85 -3.24 0.39
N ARG A 64 20.25 -4.43 0.50
CA ARG A 64 19.03 -4.78 -0.22
C ARG A 64 17.85 -4.82 0.73
N ILE A 65 16.80 -4.11 0.37
CA ILE A 65 15.55 -3.99 1.14
C ILE A 65 14.43 -4.60 0.33
N LEU A 66 13.60 -5.44 0.95
CA LEU A 66 12.40 -6.01 0.32
C LEU A 66 11.16 -5.49 1.04
N PHE A 67 10.17 -5.03 0.29
CA PHE A 67 8.84 -4.71 0.77
C PHE A 67 7.87 -5.83 0.41
N ILE A 68 7.22 -6.41 1.42
CA ILE A 68 6.15 -7.40 1.27
C ILE A 68 4.83 -6.66 1.10
N THR A 69 4.19 -6.83 -0.05
CA THR A 69 3.03 -6.03 -0.45
C THR A 69 1.73 -6.82 -0.52
N GLU A 70 1.80 -8.15 -0.46
CA GLU A 70 0.65 -9.03 -0.59
C GLU A 70 0.43 -9.87 0.66
N PRO A 71 -0.84 -10.10 1.07
CA PRO A 71 -1.12 -10.97 2.20
C PRO A 71 -0.87 -12.44 1.83
N PRO A 72 -0.65 -13.33 2.83
CA PRO A 72 -0.28 -14.73 2.58
C PRO A 72 -1.33 -15.52 1.81
N GLU A 73 -2.62 -15.14 1.89
CA GLU A 73 -3.70 -15.75 1.09
C GLU A 73 -3.56 -15.45 -0.41
N VAL A 74 -2.93 -14.32 -0.75
CA VAL A 74 -2.68 -13.90 -2.13
C VAL A 74 -1.32 -14.39 -2.60
N LYS A 75 -0.27 -14.24 -1.78
CA LYS A 75 1.10 -14.58 -2.17
C LYS A 75 1.92 -15.09 -1.00
N VAL A 76 2.60 -16.20 -1.20
CA VAL A 76 3.60 -16.74 -0.25
C VAL A 76 4.99 -16.47 -0.78
N TYR A 77 5.80 -15.79 0.01
CA TYR A 77 7.19 -15.50 -0.34
C TYR A 77 8.10 -16.65 0.12
N SER A 78 8.89 -17.18 -0.82
CA SER A 78 9.74 -18.33 -0.54
C SER A 78 10.98 -17.94 0.28
N PRO A 79 11.48 -18.80 1.18
CA PRO A 79 12.72 -18.55 1.93
C PRO A 79 13.93 -18.27 1.04
N PHE A 80 14.00 -18.88 -0.15
CA PHE A 80 15.08 -18.61 -1.13
C PHE A 80 15.02 -17.19 -1.69
N PHE A 81 13.81 -16.67 -1.90
CA PHE A 81 13.64 -15.29 -2.32
C PHE A 81 14.03 -14.31 -1.21
N LEU A 82 13.50 -14.53 0.00
CA LEU A 82 13.70 -13.66 1.16
C LEU A 82 15.18 -13.54 1.58
N ARG A 83 15.95 -14.63 1.49
CA ARG A 83 17.38 -14.66 1.87
C ARG A 83 18.29 -13.78 1.03
N GLN A 84 17.81 -13.25 -0.09
CA GLN A 84 18.57 -12.35 -0.97
C GLN A 84 18.64 -10.92 -0.45
N PHE A 85 17.90 -10.60 0.63
CA PHE A 85 17.76 -9.26 1.19
C PHE A 85 18.35 -9.19 2.60
N GLY A 86 18.95 -8.06 2.93
CA GLY A 86 19.46 -7.76 4.29
C GLY A 86 18.33 -7.28 5.19
N THR A 87 17.33 -6.59 4.64
CA THR A 87 16.16 -6.10 5.36
C THR A 87 14.89 -6.50 4.62
N VAL A 88 13.93 -7.04 5.36
CA VAL A 88 12.58 -7.36 4.86
C VAL A 88 11.57 -6.57 5.68
N ILE A 89 10.76 -5.75 5.03
CA ILE A 89 9.66 -5.01 5.64
C ILE A 89 8.38 -5.78 5.35
N SER A 90 7.69 -6.17 6.39
CA SER A 90 6.46 -6.95 6.28
C SER A 90 5.46 -6.55 7.36
N PRO A 91 4.17 -6.45 7.03
CA PRO A 91 3.13 -6.24 8.04
C PRO A 91 2.93 -7.45 8.96
N TYR A 92 3.45 -8.62 8.60
CA TYR A 92 3.28 -9.87 9.37
C TYR A 92 4.58 -10.67 9.44
N ALA A 93 4.68 -11.52 10.46
CA ALA A 93 5.81 -12.43 10.63
C ALA A 93 5.90 -13.43 9.46
N ILE A 94 7.10 -13.67 8.95
CA ILE A 94 7.34 -14.57 7.83
C ILE A 94 8.26 -15.69 8.24
N ARG A 95 7.86 -16.92 8.01
CA ARG A 95 8.66 -18.10 8.32
C ARG A 95 10.00 -18.10 7.57
N GLY A 96 11.08 -18.35 8.29
CA GLY A 96 12.43 -18.45 7.74
C GLY A 96 13.15 -17.13 7.53
N VAL A 97 12.60 -16.01 8.02
CA VAL A 97 13.27 -14.73 8.14
C VAL A 97 13.63 -14.51 9.61
N SER A 98 14.90 -14.25 9.90
CA SER A 98 15.34 -13.89 11.25
C SER A 98 14.75 -12.56 11.68
N SER A 99 14.37 -12.43 12.96
CA SER A 99 13.90 -11.18 13.55
C SER A 99 14.87 -10.01 13.40
N SER A 100 16.17 -10.28 13.27
CA SER A 100 17.19 -9.25 13.02
C SER A 100 17.15 -8.66 11.61
N HIS A 101 16.43 -9.31 10.68
CA HIS A 101 16.29 -8.88 9.29
C HIS A 101 14.84 -8.52 8.92
N LEU A 102 13.89 -8.73 9.83
CA LEU A 102 12.47 -8.51 9.63
C LEU A 102 12.00 -7.30 10.43
N LEU A 103 11.52 -6.29 9.74
CA LEU A 103 10.81 -5.15 10.34
C LEU A 103 9.31 -5.40 10.20
N LEU A 104 8.62 -5.59 11.34
CA LEU A 104 7.17 -5.81 11.39
C LEU A 104 6.44 -4.46 11.35
N GLU A 105 6.22 -3.96 10.15
CA GLU A 105 5.64 -2.65 9.90
C GLU A 105 4.84 -2.64 8.61
N ASN A 106 4.03 -1.60 8.41
CA ASN A 106 3.36 -1.36 7.13
C ASN A 106 4.36 -1.15 5.99
N ALA A 107 4.07 -1.70 4.83
CA ALA A 107 4.92 -1.62 3.65
C ALA A 107 4.85 -0.26 2.91
N CYS A 108 4.08 0.71 3.39
CA CYS A 108 3.88 2.02 2.76
C CYS A 108 3.54 1.89 1.28
N LEU A 109 2.45 1.16 0.97
CA LEU A 109 2.06 0.89 -0.41
C LEU A 109 1.82 2.18 -1.19
N ASN A 110 2.15 2.13 -2.47
CA ASN A 110 2.00 3.25 -3.39
C ASN A 110 0.53 3.69 -3.53
N TRP A 111 0.30 5.00 -3.53
CA TRP A 111 -1.03 5.59 -3.65
C TRP A 111 -1.62 5.39 -5.04
N HIS A 112 -2.93 5.16 -5.12
CA HIS A 112 -3.65 5.01 -6.39
C HIS A 112 -4.58 6.20 -6.69
N TYR A 113 -4.93 7.00 -5.71
CA TYR A 113 -5.70 8.23 -5.89
C TYR A 113 -4.97 9.23 -6.81
N ALA A 114 -5.69 9.84 -7.72
CA ALA A 114 -5.17 10.78 -8.72
C ALA A 114 -4.09 10.14 -9.62
N VAL A 115 -4.37 8.94 -10.11
CA VAL A 115 -3.64 8.26 -11.18
C VAL A 115 -4.66 7.81 -12.21
N ASP A 116 -4.61 8.40 -13.38
CA ASP A 116 -5.46 8.04 -14.52
C ASP A 116 -4.95 6.74 -15.17
N THR A 117 -5.78 5.71 -15.14
CA THR A 117 -5.50 4.38 -15.71
C THR A 117 -6.30 4.09 -16.99
N SER A 118 -6.90 5.09 -17.60
CA SER A 118 -7.69 4.95 -18.83
C SER A 118 -6.90 4.37 -20.00
N THR A 119 -5.60 4.66 -20.06
CA THR A 119 -4.66 4.08 -21.03
C THR A 119 -3.90 2.92 -20.40
N GLN A 120 -4.14 1.68 -20.87
CA GLN A 120 -3.56 0.47 -20.29
C GLN A 120 -2.03 0.39 -20.36
N ASP A 121 -1.42 1.01 -21.36
CA ASP A 121 0.01 0.85 -21.65
C ASP A 121 0.91 1.96 -21.06
N ARG A 122 0.37 3.11 -20.72
CA ARG A 122 1.15 4.23 -20.19
C ARG A 122 0.31 5.17 -19.34
N ILE A 123 0.60 5.19 -18.05
CA ILE A 123 0.05 6.17 -17.13
C ILE A 123 0.73 7.52 -17.41
N SER A 124 -0.04 8.50 -17.90
CA SER A 124 0.45 9.82 -18.29
C SER A 124 -0.10 10.96 -17.42
N SER A 125 -1.18 10.72 -16.66
CA SER A 125 -1.79 11.71 -15.79
C SER A 125 -1.80 11.21 -14.35
N PHE A 126 -1.16 11.96 -13.46
CA PHE A 126 -1.12 11.70 -12.02
C PHE A 126 -0.75 12.97 -11.26
N LYS A 127 -1.11 13.03 -9.98
CA LYS A 127 -0.62 14.09 -9.07
C LYS A 127 0.67 13.69 -8.39
N THR A 128 1.61 14.62 -8.33
CA THR A 128 2.88 14.52 -7.59
C THR A 128 2.67 14.80 -6.10
N LEU A 129 3.67 14.49 -5.26
CA LEU A 129 3.68 14.83 -3.83
C LEU A 129 3.47 16.34 -3.60
N GLN A 130 4.10 17.19 -4.43
CA GLN A 130 3.95 18.63 -4.31
C GLN A 130 2.52 19.08 -4.63
N GLU A 131 1.92 18.57 -5.70
CA GLU A 131 0.52 18.88 -6.04
C GLU A 131 -0.46 18.39 -4.97
N PHE A 132 -0.16 17.28 -4.30
CA PHE A 132 -0.94 16.86 -3.13
C PHE A 132 -0.80 17.85 -1.97
N ARG A 133 0.38 18.32 -1.65
CA ARG A 133 0.60 19.30 -0.56
C ARG A 133 -0.18 20.60 -0.80
N GLU A 134 -0.29 21.01 -2.06
CA GLU A 134 -0.98 22.24 -2.48
C GLU A 134 -2.48 22.05 -2.74
N MET A 135 -2.96 20.81 -2.81
CA MET A 135 -4.33 20.50 -3.17
C MET A 135 -5.33 21.01 -2.11
N PRO A 136 -6.28 21.88 -2.47
CA PRO A 136 -7.32 22.31 -1.56
C PRO A 136 -8.28 21.15 -1.24
N VAL A 137 -9.06 21.32 -0.17
CA VAL A 137 -10.15 20.40 0.14
C VAL A 137 -11.17 20.45 -1.00
N PRO A 138 -11.46 19.33 -1.66
CA PRO A 138 -12.44 19.30 -2.75
C PRO A 138 -13.86 19.50 -2.22
N ALA A 139 -14.74 20.02 -3.08
CA ALA A 139 -16.17 20.08 -2.78
C ALA A 139 -16.71 18.65 -2.58
N LYS A 140 -17.56 18.47 -1.55
CA LYS A 140 -18.13 17.18 -1.14
C LYS A 140 -19.66 17.16 -1.29
N PRO A 141 -20.20 17.25 -2.53
CA PRO A 141 -21.64 17.29 -2.74
C PRO A 141 -22.35 15.97 -2.51
N ARG A 142 -21.62 14.87 -2.38
CA ARG A 142 -22.14 13.50 -2.22
C ARG A 142 -21.78 12.93 -0.85
N LEU A 143 -22.60 11.96 -0.38
CA LEU A 143 -22.49 11.44 0.96
C LEU A 143 -21.46 10.30 1.04
N LEU A 144 -21.76 9.15 0.47
CA LEU A 144 -20.98 7.92 0.63
C LEU A 144 -20.62 7.28 -0.71
N SER A 145 -19.39 6.82 -0.83
CA SER A 145 -18.95 5.99 -1.95
C SER A 145 -18.25 4.71 -1.50
N VAL A 146 -18.19 3.73 -2.37
CA VAL A 146 -17.38 2.52 -2.23
C VAL A 146 -16.82 2.09 -3.58
N ILE A 147 -15.56 1.61 -3.59
CA ILE A 147 -14.98 0.95 -4.76
C ILE A 147 -14.99 -0.57 -4.49
N CYS A 148 -15.93 -1.29 -5.10
CA CYS A 148 -16.10 -2.72 -4.95
C CYS A 148 -16.37 -3.39 -6.28
N SER A 149 -15.39 -4.13 -6.81
CA SER A 149 -15.56 -4.90 -8.05
C SER A 149 -16.44 -6.14 -7.82
N THR A 150 -17.05 -6.65 -8.90
CA THR A 150 -17.86 -7.87 -8.87
C THR A 150 -17.06 -9.18 -8.86
N LYS A 151 -15.73 -9.15 -8.63
CA LYS A 151 -14.89 -10.34 -8.54
C LYS A 151 -15.26 -11.18 -7.30
N THR A 152 -15.41 -12.51 -7.51
CA THR A 152 -15.87 -13.48 -6.49
C THR A 152 -14.92 -14.67 -6.31
N PHE A 153 -13.62 -14.47 -6.58
CA PHE A 153 -12.64 -15.57 -6.54
C PHE A 153 -12.32 -16.06 -5.13
N THR A 154 -12.48 -15.21 -4.12
CA THR A 154 -12.20 -15.55 -2.70
C THR A 154 -13.45 -15.39 -1.84
N THR A 155 -13.48 -16.07 -0.69
CA THR A 155 -14.56 -15.92 0.30
C THR A 155 -14.64 -14.47 0.80
N ALA A 156 -13.50 -13.81 1.05
CA ALA A 156 -13.45 -12.40 1.45
C ALA A 156 -14.10 -11.48 0.42
N GLN A 157 -13.86 -11.71 -0.89
CA GLN A 157 -14.50 -10.93 -1.96
C GLN A 157 -16.03 -11.13 -1.96
N LYS A 158 -16.51 -12.36 -1.76
CA LYS A 158 -17.95 -12.64 -1.68
C LYS A 158 -18.60 -11.94 -0.48
N LYS A 159 -17.98 -12.00 0.71
CA LYS A 159 -18.45 -11.31 1.91
C LYS A 159 -18.55 -9.80 1.70
N ARG A 160 -17.50 -9.18 1.11
CA ARG A 160 -17.51 -7.74 0.82
C ARG A 160 -18.66 -7.34 -0.11
N ILE A 161 -18.90 -8.10 -1.19
CA ILE A 161 -20.00 -7.83 -2.11
C ILE A 161 -21.33 -7.92 -1.38
N ALA A 162 -21.57 -9.00 -0.60
CA ALA A 162 -22.79 -9.17 0.17
C ALA A 162 -23.03 -8.02 1.16
N PHE A 163 -21.99 -7.56 1.86
CA PHE A 163 -22.07 -6.42 2.77
C PHE A 163 -22.42 -5.12 2.03
N VAL A 164 -21.79 -4.85 0.88
CA VAL A 164 -22.08 -3.66 0.07
C VAL A 164 -23.51 -3.67 -0.47
N GLU A 165 -24.06 -4.84 -0.86
CA GLU A 165 -25.47 -4.96 -1.28
C GLU A 165 -26.43 -4.68 -0.12
N LYS A 166 -26.22 -5.26 1.06
CA LYS A 166 -27.01 -4.95 2.27
C LYS A 166 -26.99 -3.44 2.58
N LEU A 167 -25.81 -2.82 2.50
CA LEU A 167 -25.67 -1.39 2.75
C LEU A 167 -26.43 -0.57 1.68
N LYS A 168 -26.38 -0.99 0.41
CA LYS A 168 -27.13 -0.35 -0.69
C LYS A 168 -28.63 -0.46 -0.50
N GLU A 169 -29.13 -1.60 -0.02
CA GLU A 169 -30.56 -1.79 0.31
C GLU A 169 -31.03 -0.81 1.40
N ARG A 170 -30.17 -0.58 2.42
CA ARG A 170 -30.50 0.33 3.55
C ARG A 170 -30.39 1.80 3.19
N LEU A 171 -29.37 2.20 2.44
CA LEU A 171 -29.06 3.61 2.15
C LEU A 171 -29.66 4.12 0.82
N GLY A 172 -30.13 3.23 -0.06
CA GLY A 172 -30.74 3.62 -1.34
C GLY A 172 -29.81 4.50 -2.19
N THR A 173 -30.23 5.73 -2.46
CA THR A 173 -29.50 6.69 -3.28
C THR A 173 -28.34 7.42 -2.57
N GLN A 174 -28.19 7.22 -1.27
CA GLN A 174 -27.15 7.88 -0.47
C GLN A 174 -25.75 7.27 -0.66
N ILE A 175 -25.66 6.06 -1.24
CA ILE A 175 -24.40 5.39 -1.56
C ILE A 175 -24.24 5.15 -3.06
N ASP A 176 -23.06 5.50 -3.59
CA ASP A 176 -22.63 5.18 -4.95
C ASP A 176 -21.57 4.07 -4.94
N ILE A 177 -21.73 3.08 -5.81
CA ILE A 177 -20.87 1.89 -5.88
C ILE A 177 -20.11 1.90 -7.20
N PHE A 178 -18.78 1.98 -7.11
CA PHE A 178 -17.85 1.99 -8.23
C PHE A 178 -17.10 0.67 -8.36
N GLY A 179 -16.48 0.46 -9.51
CA GLY A 179 -15.58 -0.65 -9.77
C GLY A 179 -15.99 -1.49 -10.98
N ARG A 180 -15.11 -2.40 -11.39
CA ARG A 180 -15.33 -3.28 -12.55
C ARG A 180 -16.60 -4.13 -12.38
N GLY A 181 -17.43 -4.16 -13.42
CA GLY A 181 -18.71 -4.86 -13.42
C GLY A 181 -19.87 -4.05 -12.79
N ARG A 182 -19.63 -2.79 -12.39
CA ARG A 182 -20.60 -1.82 -11.88
C ARG A 182 -20.42 -0.50 -12.62
N CYS A 183 -20.06 0.57 -11.92
CA CYS A 183 -19.64 1.84 -12.51
C CYS A 183 -18.10 1.85 -12.58
N PRO A 184 -17.49 1.58 -13.73
CA PRO A 184 -16.05 1.60 -13.87
C PRO A 184 -15.52 3.03 -13.75
N ILE A 185 -14.32 3.17 -13.22
CA ILE A 185 -13.60 4.45 -13.08
C ILE A 185 -12.17 4.27 -13.57
N ASP A 186 -11.61 5.32 -14.12
CA ASP A 186 -10.24 5.36 -14.60
C ASP A 186 -9.30 5.92 -13.54
N ASP A 187 -9.79 6.84 -12.69
CA ASP A 187 -9.10 7.37 -11.52
C ASP A 187 -9.97 7.17 -10.26
N LYS A 188 -9.37 6.66 -9.18
CA LYS A 188 -10.05 6.57 -7.88
C LYS A 188 -10.53 7.94 -7.35
N ALA A 189 -9.95 9.03 -7.82
CA ALA A 189 -10.40 10.38 -7.47
C ALA A 189 -11.87 10.60 -7.83
N GLU A 190 -12.39 9.98 -8.90
CA GLU A 190 -13.81 10.07 -9.30
C GLU A 190 -14.74 9.52 -8.22
N ALA A 191 -14.33 8.47 -7.55
CA ALA A 191 -15.10 7.80 -6.50
C ALA A 191 -14.82 8.34 -5.09
N ILE A 192 -13.82 9.19 -4.88
CA ILE A 192 -13.41 9.64 -3.54
C ILE A 192 -13.54 11.16 -3.41
N ALA A 193 -13.07 11.95 -4.39
CA ALA A 193 -13.04 13.40 -4.27
C ALA A 193 -14.41 14.05 -3.98
N PRO A 194 -15.51 13.69 -4.66
CA PRO A 194 -16.81 14.33 -4.44
C PRO A 194 -17.58 13.81 -3.21
N TYR A 195 -17.04 12.83 -2.46
CA TYR A 195 -17.74 12.17 -1.35
C TYR A 195 -17.19 12.57 0.02
N LYS A 196 -18.08 12.81 0.99
CA LYS A 196 -17.71 13.05 2.39
C LYS A 196 -17.13 11.80 3.03
N TYR A 197 -17.73 10.63 2.75
CA TYR A 197 -17.37 9.32 3.32
C TYR A 197 -16.98 8.35 2.23
N HIS A 198 -16.02 7.48 2.52
CA HIS A 198 -15.62 6.39 1.63
C HIS A 198 -15.54 5.08 2.38
N LEU A 199 -16.29 4.06 1.96
CA LEU A 199 -16.21 2.73 2.54
C LEU A 199 -14.96 2.02 2.00
N VAL A 200 -14.01 1.78 2.89
CA VAL A 200 -12.74 1.14 2.62
C VAL A 200 -12.77 -0.30 3.09
N LEU A 201 -12.76 -1.24 2.16
CA LEU A 201 -12.81 -2.67 2.42
C LEU A 201 -11.50 -3.34 1.99
N GLU A 202 -10.67 -3.75 2.94
CA GLU A 202 -9.44 -4.48 2.66
C GLU A 202 -9.72 -5.95 2.30
N ASN A 203 -8.70 -6.62 1.75
CA ASN A 203 -8.78 -8.04 1.41
C ASN A 203 -8.38 -8.96 2.57
N ASN A 204 -7.90 -8.39 3.66
CA ASN A 204 -7.38 -9.11 4.81
C ASN A 204 -7.59 -8.28 6.10
N TYR A 205 -7.43 -8.94 7.26
CA TYR A 205 -7.55 -8.35 8.60
C TYR A 205 -6.27 -8.63 9.41
N ILE A 206 -5.13 -8.33 8.83
CA ILE A 206 -3.81 -8.54 9.44
C ILE A 206 -3.33 -7.22 10.05
N ASP A 207 -2.78 -7.26 11.24
CA ASP A 207 -2.17 -6.10 11.89
C ASP A 207 -1.09 -5.47 10.98
N ASN A 208 -0.98 -4.17 11.01
CA ASN A 208 -0.09 -3.36 10.15
C ASN A 208 -0.36 -3.47 8.64
N PHE A 209 -1.38 -4.22 8.20
CA PHE A 209 -1.64 -4.41 6.78
C PHE A 209 -2.81 -3.56 6.28
N TRP A 210 -2.67 -2.24 6.33
CA TRP A 210 -3.51 -1.35 5.52
C TRP A 210 -2.83 -1.07 4.19
N THR A 211 -3.66 -0.86 3.17
CA THR A 211 -3.17 -0.67 1.80
C THR A 211 -3.44 0.75 1.31
N GLU A 212 -3.17 0.98 0.02
CA GLU A 212 -3.50 2.22 -0.66
C GLU A 212 -4.97 2.65 -0.50
N LYS A 213 -5.88 1.71 -0.23
CA LYS A 213 -7.32 2.01 -0.12
C LYS A 213 -7.61 2.97 1.03
N LEU A 214 -6.96 2.75 2.18
CA LEU A 214 -7.10 3.63 3.33
C LEU A 214 -6.42 4.98 3.08
N SER A 215 -5.20 4.94 2.54
CA SER A 215 -4.44 6.16 2.19
C SER A 215 -5.18 7.01 1.15
N ASP A 216 -5.74 6.39 0.09
CA ASP A 216 -6.47 7.07 -0.98
C ASP A 216 -7.70 7.83 -0.47
N ALA A 217 -8.41 7.28 0.52
CA ALA A 217 -9.55 7.97 1.14
C ALA A 217 -9.11 9.29 1.78
N TRP A 218 -8.05 9.29 2.57
CA TRP A 218 -7.52 10.51 3.20
C TRP A 218 -6.91 11.47 2.19
N LEU A 219 -6.21 10.97 1.16
CA LEU A 219 -5.68 11.81 0.08
C LEU A 219 -6.78 12.61 -0.62
N GLY A 220 -7.96 12.01 -0.79
CA GLY A 220 -9.14 12.66 -1.31
C GLY A 220 -10.00 13.41 -0.28
N TYR A 221 -9.56 13.55 0.98
CA TYR A 221 -10.32 14.14 2.07
C TYR A 221 -11.69 13.49 2.34
N ALA A 222 -11.84 12.21 1.99
CA ALA A 222 -12.99 11.42 2.42
C ALA A 222 -12.72 10.78 3.79
N PHE A 223 -13.74 10.77 4.67
CA PHE A 223 -13.66 10.09 5.96
C PHE A 223 -13.82 8.58 5.73
N PRO A 224 -12.82 7.73 6.08
CA PRO A 224 -12.88 6.31 5.84
C PRO A 224 -13.84 5.61 6.82
N LEU A 225 -14.74 4.78 6.27
CA LEU A 225 -15.44 3.74 6.99
C LEU A 225 -14.61 2.45 6.74
N TYR A 226 -13.78 2.07 7.69
CA TYR A 226 -12.65 1.18 7.43
C TYR A 226 -12.85 -0.23 7.99
N LEU A 227 -12.81 -1.21 7.12
CA LEU A 227 -12.75 -2.63 7.44
C LEU A 227 -11.44 -3.23 6.92
N GLY A 228 -10.49 -3.47 7.81
CA GLY A 228 -9.14 -3.94 7.44
C GLY A 228 -8.27 -4.24 8.65
N ALA A 229 -7.02 -3.75 8.66
CA ALA A 229 -6.05 -3.96 9.73
C ALA A 229 -6.61 -3.58 11.10
N PRO A 230 -6.73 -4.52 12.07
CA PRO A 230 -7.37 -4.25 13.36
C PRO A 230 -6.68 -3.15 14.17
N ASN A 231 -5.36 -3.03 14.02
CA ASN A 231 -4.56 -2.04 14.75
C ASN A 231 -4.33 -0.72 14.00
N ALA A 232 -5.04 -0.45 12.90
CA ALA A 232 -4.87 0.80 12.14
C ALA A 232 -5.08 2.05 13.00
N SER A 233 -6.04 2.01 13.95
CA SER A 233 -6.30 3.10 14.89
C SER A 233 -5.16 3.39 15.89
N ASN A 234 -4.18 2.49 16.02
CA ASN A 234 -2.97 2.73 16.83
C ASN A 234 -1.93 3.59 16.08
N HIS A 235 -2.06 3.68 14.75
CA HIS A 235 -1.11 4.37 13.87
C HIS A 235 -1.64 5.72 13.37
N PHE A 236 -2.95 5.93 13.43
CA PHE A 236 -3.61 7.15 12.98
C PHE A 236 -4.52 7.71 14.09
N PRO A 237 -4.85 9.00 14.09
CA PRO A 237 -5.80 9.57 15.02
C PRO A 237 -7.10 8.78 15.08
N HIS A 238 -7.58 8.46 16.29
CA HIS A 238 -8.81 7.68 16.49
C HIS A 238 -10.03 8.26 15.78
N ASP A 239 -10.07 9.59 15.70
CA ASP A 239 -11.14 10.33 15.03
C ASP A 239 -10.97 10.45 13.52
N GLY A 240 -9.92 9.85 12.95
CA GLY A 240 -9.59 9.91 11.54
C GLY A 240 -10.34 8.90 10.66
N MET A 241 -11.01 7.91 11.27
CA MET A 241 -11.79 6.88 10.58
C MET A 241 -12.81 6.25 11.53
N LEU A 242 -13.83 5.59 10.95
CA LEU A 242 -14.70 4.67 11.68
C LEU A 242 -14.17 3.24 11.47
N MET A 243 -13.69 2.61 12.55
CA MET A 243 -13.28 1.21 12.52
C MET A 243 -14.51 0.28 12.48
N LEU A 244 -14.60 -0.54 11.45
CA LEU A 244 -15.63 -1.57 11.30
C LEU A 244 -15.12 -2.92 11.83
N ARG A 245 -16.06 -3.81 12.20
CA ARG A 245 -15.75 -5.12 12.79
C ARG A 245 -15.82 -6.22 11.75
N PRO A 246 -14.80 -7.08 11.64
CA PRO A 246 -14.92 -8.29 10.82
C PRO A 246 -16.08 -9.18 11.28
N ASP A 247 -16.83 -9.71 10.33
CA ASP A 247 -17.93 -10.68 10.55
C ASP A 247 -19.11 -10.20 11.43
N ASP A 248 -19.29 -8.87 11.59
CA ASP A 248 -20.39 -8.24 12.32
C ASP A 248 -21.11 -7.20 11.45
N ASP A 249 -21.78 -7.70 10.41
CA ASP A 249 -22.47 -6.87 9.41
C ASP A 249 -23.52 -5.96 10.05
N GLU A 250 -24.30 -6.44 11.03
CA GLU A 250 -25.37 -5.65 11.65
C GLU A 250 -24.83 -4.47 12.45
N TYR A 251 -23.82 -4.72 13.29
CA TYR A 251 -23.10 -3.63 13.98
C TYR A 251 -22.54 -2.60 12.98
N ASN A 252 -21.92 -3.09 11.91
CA ASN A 252 -21.32 -2.21 10.90
C ASN A 252 -22.36 -1.35 10.17
N LEU A 253 -23.52 -1.94 9.83
CA LEU A 253 -24.62 -1.21 9.21
C LEU A 253 -25.15 -0.10 10.13
N GLU A 254 -25.43 -0.44 11.39
CA GLU A 254 -25.92 0.52 12.38
C GLU A 254 -24.91 1.64 12.64
N ALA A 255 -23.64 1.31 12.83
CA ALA A 255 -22.58 2.30 13.06
C ALA A 255 -22.40 3.25 11.87
N ILE A 256 -22.48 2.72 10.63
CA ILE A 256 -22.43 3.54 9.42
C ILE A 256 -23.64 4.47 9.34
N ILE A 257 -24.85 3.97 9.51
CA ILE A 257 -26.09 4.76 9.44
C ILE A 257 -26.04 5.87 10.47
N CYS A 258 -25.73 5.57 11.72
CA CYS A 258 -25.63 6.55 12.80
C CYS A 258 -24.64 7.65 12.45
N LEU A 259 -23.43 7.30 11.97
CA LEU A 259 -22.41 8.28 11.55
C LEU A 259 -22.90 9.15 10.39
N LEU A 260 -23.59 8.59 9.41
CA LEU A 260 -24.08 9.34 8.25
C LEU A 260 -25.21 10.29 8.61
N ASP A 261 -26.08 9.93 9.57
CA ASP A 261 -27.17 10.76 10.07
C ASP A 261 -26.62 11.96 10.88
N GLU A 262 -25.54 11.76 11.65
CA GLU A 262 -24.84 12.85 12.37
C GLU A 262 -24.06 13.76 11.44
N ASP A 263 -23.61 13.26 10.30
CA ASP A 263 -22.74 13.91 9.29
C ASP A 263 -21.59 14.74 9.90
N PRO A 264 -20.69 14.16 10.69
CA PRO A 264 -19.63 14.89 11.36
C PRO A 264 -18.46 15.27 10.44
N TRP A 265 -18.55 15.10 9.12
CA TRP A 265 -17.42 15.29 8.19
C TRP A 265 -16.75 16.67 8.34
N THR A 266 -17.54 17.74 8.47
CA THR A 266 -17.00 19.10 8.60
C THR A 266 -16.22 19.28 9.91
N SER A 267 -16.72 18.76 11.02
CA SER A 267 -16.02 18.82 12.32
C SER A 267 -14.77 17.92 12.37
N ARG A 268 -14.74 16.86 11.57
CA ARG A 268 -13.59 15.93 11.44
C ARG A 268 -12.52 16.41 10.46
N LEU A 269 -12.75 17.48 9.73
CA LEU A 269 -11.81 17.95 8.70
C LEU A 269 -10.39 18.27 9.24
N PRO A 270 -10.17 18.80 10.44
CA PRO A 270 -8.82 18.95 11.00
C PRO A 270 -8.11 17.62 11.16
N THR A 271 -8.80 16.59 11.66
CA THR A 271 -8.23 15.24 11.83
C THR A 271 -7.96 14.58 10.47
N LEU A 272 -8.84 14.76 9.49
CA LEU A 272 -8.60 14.28 8.12
C LEU A 272 -7.35 14.89 7.49
N ARG A 273 -7.10 16.19 7.73
CA ARG A 273 -5.85 16.84 7.31
C ARG A 273 -4.64 16.20 7.98
N GLN A 274 -4.71 15.95 9.29
CA GLN A 274 -3.63 15.30 10.02
C GLN A 274 -3.35 13.87 9.47
N CYS A 275 -4.38 13.04 9.27
CA CYS A 275 -4.23 11.70 8.68
C CYS A 275 -3.61 11.77 7.27
N ARG A 276 -4.08 12.72 6.46
CA ARG A 276 -3.55 12.95 5.12
C ARG A 276 -2.07 13.37 5.15
N ASP A 277 -1.68 14.26 6.04
CA ASP A 277 -0.29 14.68 6.21
C ASP A 277 0.59 13.51 6.65
N MET A 278 0.08 12.61 7.52
CA MET A 278 0.76 11.37 7.88
C MET A 278 0.94 10.43 6.68
N VAL A 279 -0.06 10.35 5.77
CA VAL A 279 0.09 9.57 4.52
C VAL A 279 1.17 10.18 3.63
N LEU A 280 1.15 11.50 3.44
CA LEU A 280 2.11 12.18 2.55
C LEU A 280 3.55 12.12 3.08
N ARG A 281 3.74 12.10 4.39
CA ARG A 281 5.03 12.13 5.07
C ARG A 281 5.46 10.77 5.58
N ASP A 282 4.72 10.17 6.50
CA ASP A 282 5.18 9.02 7.30
C ASP A 282 4.87 7.68 6.61
N ASN A 283 3.74 7.60 5.90
CA ASN A 283 3.32 6.42 5.12
C ASN A 283 3.66 6.57 3.62
N ASN A 284 4.71 7.29 3.32
CA ASN A 284 5.28 7.45 1.99
C ASN A 284 6.46 6.48 1.81
N LEU A 285 6.43 5.68 0.76
CA LEU A 285 7.45 4.68 0.44
C LEU A 285 8.88 5.27 0.42
N PHE A 286 9.05 6.44 -0.20
CA PHE A 286 10.38 7.06 -0.35
C PHE A 286 10.87 7.70 0.93
N THR A 287 10.01 8.29 1.74
CA THR A 287 10.38 8.76 3.09
C THR A 287 10.79 7.59 3.98
N ARG A 288 10.07 6.46 3.86
CA ARG A 288 10.42 5.24 4.59
C ARG A 288 11.78 4.69 4.16
N LEU A 289 12.03 4.61 2.86
CA LEU A 289 13.33 4.18 2.32
C LEU A 289 14.46 5.11 2.74
N GLU A 290 14.27 6.42 2.62
CA GLU A 290 15.26 7.43 3.03
C GLU A 290 15.64 7.25 4.50
N ARG A 291 14.66 7.09 5.41
CA ARG A 291 14.89 6.84 6.83
C ARG A 291 15.69 5.57 7.06
N LEU A 292 15.33 4.44 6.44
CA LEU A 292 16.04 3.17 6.56
C LEU A 292 17.50 3.26 6.10
N ILE A 293 17.77 4.00 5.04
CA ILE A 293 19.12 4.24 4.53
C ILE A 293 19.92 5.10 5.50
N GLN A 294 19.31 6.12 6.09
CA GLN A 294 19.96 7.02 7.07
C GLN A 294 20.25 6.33 8.40
N GLU A 295 19.32 5.49 8.88
CA GLU A 295 19.43 4.77 10.15
C GLU A 295 20.32 3.52 10.05
N SER A 296 20.72 3.13 8.83
CA SER A 296 21.56 1.94 8.64
C SER A 296 22.93 2.11 9.30
N ASP A 297 23.43 1.02 9.88
CA ASP A 297 24.76 0.96 10.50
C ASP A 297 25.86 1.39 9.50
N GLU A 298 26.91 2.03 10.03
CA GLU A 298 28.05 2.46 9.23
C GLU A 298 28.75 1.26 8.55
N ALA A 299 28.78 0.11 9.20
CA ALA A 299 29.28 -1.14 8.63
C ALA A 299 28.52 -1.56 7.37
N ILE A 300 27.17 -1.44 7.40
CA ILE A 300 26.31 -1.73 6.24
C ILE A 300 26.59 -0.70 5.12
N ARG A 301 26.69 0.58 5.48
CA ARG A 301 26.98 1.66 4.50
C ARG A 301 28.34 1.51 3.82
N ARG A 302 29.33 0.93 4.50
CA ARG A 302 30.68 0.71 4.00
C ARG A 302 30.89 -0.66 3.33
N CYS A 303 29.87 -1.53 3.31
CA CYS A 303 29.95 -2.81 2.61
C CYS A 303 30.38 -2.62 1.15
N PRO A 304 31.46 -3.25 0.69
CA PRO A 304 31.92 -3.07 -0.69
C PRO A 304 30.94 -3.66 -1.69
N PRO A 305 30.89 -3.12 -2.92
CA PRO A 305 30.14 -3.76 -4.00
C PRO A 305 30.65 -5.17 -4.27
N LEU A 306 29.78 -6.04 -4.75
CA LEU A 306 30.15 -7.39 -5.15
C LEU A 306 31.15 -7.35 -6.31
N PRO A 307 32.17 -8.21 -6.31
CA PRO A 307 33.20 -8.23 -7.37
C PRO A 307 32.62 -8.63 -8.73
N LYS A 308 31.50 -9.37 -8.73
CA LYS A 308 30.71 -9.70 -9.93
C LYS A 308 29.23 -9.51 -9.63
N PRO A 309 28.46 -8.92 -10.56
CA PRO A 309 27.01 -8.81 -10.39
C PRO A 309 26.39 -10.20 -10.24
N GLU A 310 25.41 -10.30 -9.33
CA GLU A 310 24.59 -11.48 -9.17
C GLU A 310 23.14 -11.22 -9.58
N ARG A 311 22.44 -12.30 -9.93
CA ARG A 311 21.03 -12.21 -10.33
C ARG A 311 20.14 -12.26 -9.09
N ILE A 312 19.29 -11.25 -8.93
CA ILE A 312 18.18 -11.31 -7.98
C ILE A 312 17.09 -12.18 -8.61
N ARG A 313 16.84 -13.32 -7.99
CA ARG A 313 15.80 -14.26 -8.44
C ARG A 313 14.46 -13.86 -7.88
N GLY A 314 13.43 -13.85 -8.72
CA GLY A 314 12.05 -13.66 -8.29
C GLY A 314 11.54 -14.81 -7.42
N ASN A 315 10.36 -14.65 -6.87
CA ASN A 315 9.74 -15.59 -5.91
C ASN A 315 9.33 -16.96 -6.51
N GLY A 316 9.46 -17.17 -7.80
CA GLY A 316 9.21 -18.44 -8.48
C GLY A 316 7.74 -18.89 -8.46
N ARG A 317 7.04 -18.85 -9.59
CA ARG A 317 5.60 -19.16 -9.68
C ARG A 317 5.24 -20.57 -9.19
N LEU A 318 6.06 -21.57 -9.51
CA LEU A 318 5.84 -22.96 -9.08
C LEU A 318 6.01 -23.11 -7.57
N THR A 319 7.07 -22.53 -6.99
CA THR A 319 7.31 -22.56 -5.55
C THR A 319 6.18 -21.87 -4.79
N THR A 320 5.73 -20.72 -5.27
CA THR A 320 4.60 -19.96 -4.69
C THR A 320 3.30 -20.78 -4.77
N ALA A 321 3.02 -21.43 -5.88
CA ALA A 321 1.81 -22.25 -6.04
C ALA A 321 1.84 -23.48 -5.13
N LEU A 322 3.00 -24.15 -4.99
CA LEU A 322 3.17 -25.30 -4.10
C LEU A 322 3.04 -24.89 -2.62
N LEU A 323 3.66 -23.80 -2.22
CA LEU A 323 3.56 -23.29 -0.83
C LEU A 323 2.15 -22.84 -0.47
N ARG A 324 1.43 -22.19 -1.40
CA ARG A 324 0.01 -21.87 -1.25
C ARG A 324 -0.86 -23.13 -1.07
N ARG A 325 -0.61 -24.15 -1.91
CA ARG A 325 -1.33 -25.41 -1.80
C ARG A 325 -1.04 -26.08 -0.45
N ALA A 326 0.23 -26.15 -0.05
CA ALA A 326 0.64 -26.68 1.26
C ALA A 326 0.01 -25.92 2.44
N SER A 327 -0.05 -24.58 2.37
CA SER A 327 -0.72 -23.75 3.39
C SER A 327 -2.22 -24.05 3.49
N ARG A 328 -2.93 -24.19 2.36
CA ARG A 328 -4.36 -24.53 2.33
C ARG A 328 -4.68 -25.89 2.97
N TYR A 329 -3.74 -26.81 2.93
CA TYR A 329 -3.87 -28.15 3.53
C TYR A 329 -3.22 -28.27 4.92
N GLY A 330 -2.82 -27.15 5.54
CA GLY A 330 -2.15 -27.13 6.84
C GLY A 330 -0.74 -27.71 6.85
N LEU A 331 -0.17 -28.05 5.69
CA LEU A 331 1.18 -28.61 5.54
C LEU A 331 2.29 -27.53 5.61
N TYR A 332 1.92 -26.28 5.52
CA TYR A 332 2.82 -25.12 5.62
C TYR A 332 2.07 -23.96 6.27
N ASN A 333 2.62 -23.44 7.37
CA ASN A 333 2.13 -22.22 8.01
C ASN A 333 3.06 -21.06 7.65
N PRO A 334 2.62 -20.06 6.88
CA PRO A 334 3.43 -18.92 6.51
C PRO A 334 3.73 -17.97 7.68
N PHE A 335 2.99 -18.09 8.79
CA PHE A 335 3.12 -17.25 10.00
C PHE A 335 3.97 -17.88 11.11
N ALA A 336 4.37 -19.13 10.98
CA ALA A 336 5.12 -19.89 12.00
C ALA A 336 6.64 -19.88 11.78
#